data_2f8afc768d6155ccb5621b4411d82412
#
_entry.id   2f8afc768d6155ccb5621b4411d82412
#
_cell.length_a   1.000
_cell.length_b   1.000
_cell.length_c   1.000
_cell.angle_alpha   90.00
_cell.angle_beta   90.00
_cell.angle_gamma   90.00
#
_symmetry.space_group_name_H-M   'P 1'
#
loop_
_entity.id
_entity.type
_entity.pdbx_description
1 polymer ?
#
loop_
_entity_poly.entity_id
_entity_poly.type
_entity_poly.pdbx_seq_one_letter_code
_entity_poly.pdbx_strand_id
1 'polypeptide(L)'
;EAGVNIEYDRTSDKVEFPYVYASALHVRQLFLNVYGNCVKYNQVGGKVKIRLENLGLKDGIVTYRWIISDTGRGMSQEFLKHIFEPFAQEHTDARSVYNGTGLGMAIVNTLVHKMNGTIEVSSTEGKGSTFIITLPFEVAQEKKKVESLPEEETLSISGLSLLLAEDNELNAEIAEVLLKDEGAHITLVKDGQQAVDAFVGSEPGTFDAILMDIMMPNMDGITATKRIRTMNRQDAKDIPIIAMTANAFEEDARRCMEAGMNAHLPKPFQMNKVIETIAEFCKNK
;
A
#
# COMPACT_ATOMS: atom_id res chain seq x y z
N GLU A 1 0.39 16.89 9.23
CA GLU A 1 0.65 15.89 10.30
C GLU A 1 -0.34 16.15 11.42
N ALA A 2 -1.27 15.22 11.64
CA ALA A 2 -2.38 15.45 12.59
C ALA A 2 -1.97 15.37 14.06
N GLY A 3 -0.71 14.99 14.39
CA GLY A 3 -0.23 14.85 15.77
C GLY A 3 -1.07 13.91 16.63
N VAL A 4 -1.65 12.86 16.02
CA VAL A 4 -2.50 11.86 16.68
C VAL A 4 -1.66 10.71 17.19
N ASN A 5 -1.85 10.32 18.46
CA ASN A 5 -1.15 9.19 19.07
C ASN A 5 -1.89 7.88 18.82
N ILE A 6 -1.19 6.86 18.33
CA ILE A 6 -1.75 5.51 18.13
C ILE A 6 -1.27 4.61 19.26
N GLU A 7 -2.21 4.02 19.99
CA GLU A 7 -1.96 3.11 21.11
C GLU A 7 -2.48 1.70 20.77
N TYR A 8 -1.61 0.70 20.87
CA TYR A 8 -2.00 -0.70 20.73
C TYR A 8 -2.15 -1.33 22.13
N ASP A 9 -3.31 -1.91 22.39
CA ASP A 9 -3.53 -2.70 23.59
C ASP A 9 -2.94 -4.10 23.39
N ARG A 10 -1.75 -4.33 23.93
CA ARG A 10 -0.98 -5.57 23.81
C ARG A 10 -1.38 -6.66 24.83
N THR A 11 -2.45 -6.47 25.59
CA THR A 11 -2.89 -7.47 26.60
C THR A 11 -3.35 -8.78 25.96
N SER A 12 -3.58 -8.80 24.65
CA SER A 12 -3.98 -9.96 23.84
C SER A 12 -2.92 -10.42 22.84
N ASP A 13 -1.65 -10.13 23.07
CA ASP A 13 -0.51 -10.31 22.14
C ASP A 13 -0.20 -11.75 21.69
N LYS A 14 -0.94 -12.75 22.16
CA LYS A 14 -0.84 -14.11 21.60
C LYS A 14 -1.86 -14.28 20.48
N VAL A 15 -1.46 -13.93 19.27
CA VAL A 15 -2.17 -14.39 18.07
C VAL A 15 -1.93 -15.90 17.98
N GLU A 16 -2.87 -16.70 18.49
CA GLU A 16 -2.75 -18.15 18.55
C GLU A 16 -2.70 -18.78 17.15
N PHE A 17 -3.33 -18.11 16.16
CA PHE A 17 -3.36 -18.54 14.76
C PHE A 17 -2.82 -17.41 13.88
N PRO A 18 -1.47 -17.29 13.72
CA PRO A 18 -0.85 -16.20 12.98
C PRO A 18 -1.04 -16.31 11.46
N TYR A 19 -1.34 -17.51 10.95
CA TYR A 19 -1.52 -17.75 9.53
C TYR A 19 -2.99 -18.04 9.22
N VAL A 20 -3.57 -17.21 8.36
CA VAL A 20 -4.97 -17.31 7.93
C VAL A 20 -5.10 -17.06 6.44
N TYR A 21 -6.10 -17.67 5.79
CA TYR A 21 -6.45 -17.35 4.42
C TYR A 21 -7.31 -16.09 4.37
N ALA A 22 -6.80 -15.06 3.69
CA ALA A 22 -7.52 -13.80 3.49
C ALA A 22 -7.04 -13.08 2.23
N SER A 23 -7.89 -12.23 1.67
CA SER A 23 -7.45 -11.26 0.67
C SER A 23 -6.70 -10.12 1.38
N ALA A 24 -5.38 -10.09 1.26
CA ALA A 24 -4.55 -9.03 1.85
C ALA A 24 -5.00 -7.63 1.37
N LEU A 25 -5.42 -7.52 0.09
CA LEU A 25 -5.93 -6.27 -0.46
C LEU A 25 -7.21 -5.81 0.26
N HIS A 26 -8.19 -6.71 0.46
CA HIS A 26 -9.44 -6.36 1.13
C HIS A 26 -9.22 -5.97 2.59
N VAL A 27 -8.42 -6.76 3.31
CA VAL A 27 -8.07 -6.47 4.72
C VAL A 27 -7.37 -5.11 4.83
N ARG A 28 -6.37 -4.85 3.98
CA ARG A 28 -5.64 -3.58 3.95
C ARG A 28 -6.58 -2.41 3.67
N GLN A 29 -7.41 -2.50 2.63
CA GLN A 29 -8.32 -1.42 2.23
C GLN A 29 -9.35 -1.11 3.33
N LEU A 30 -9.88 -2.15 3.98
CA LEU A 30 -10.79 -2.02 5.11
C LEU A 30 -10.14 -1.18 6.23
N PHE A 31 -8.97 -1.60 6.71
CA PHE A 31 -8.31 -0.93 7.83
C PHE A 31 -7.77 0.45 7.47
N LEU A 32 -7.29 0.68 6.25
CA LEU A 32 -6.88 2.01 5.81
C LEU A 32 -8.04 3.00 5.82
N ASN A 33 -9.25 2.60 5.41
CA ASN A 33 -10.42 3.46 5.49
C ASN A 33 -10.81 3.78 6.95
N VAL A 34 -10.78 2.78 7.84
CA VAL A 34 -11.16 2.98 9.25
C VAL A 34 -10.11 3.84 9.97
N TYR A 35 -8.82 3.48 9.90
CA TYR A 35 -7.73 4.25 10.54
C TYR A 35 -7.61 5.64 9.94
N GLY A 36 -7.73 5.77 8.62
CA GLY A 36 -7.73 7.06 7.94
C GLY A 36 -8.82 7.98 8.49
N ASN A 37 -10.03 7.46 8.74
CA ASN A 37 -11.11 8.23 9.35
C ASN A 37 -10.79 8.58 10.82
N CYS A 38 -10.30 7.64 11.62
CA CYS A 38 -9.94 7.88 13.02
C CYS A 38 -8.84 8.95 13.16
N VAL A 39 -7.92 9.06 12.22
CA VAL A 39 -6.87 10.09 12.21
C VAL A 39 -7.40 11.40 11.64
N LYS A 40 -8.06 11.35 10.48
CA LYS A 40 -8.56 12.52 9.74
C LYS A 40 -9.55 13.37 10.56
N TYR A 41 -10.43 12.71 11.30
CA TYR A 41 -11.48 13.38 12.09
C TYR A 41 -11.12 13.51 13.58
N ASN A 42 -9.87 13.25 13.93
CA ASN A 42 -9.37 13.47 15.28
C ASN A 42 -8.96 14.93 15.51
N GLN A 43 -8.72 15.24 16.76
CA GLN A 43 -8.15 16.52 17.17
C GLN A 43 -6.62 16.43 17.32
N VAL A 44 -5.93 17.55 17.23
CA VAL A 44 -4.48 17.61 17.47
C VAL A 44 -4.17 17.12 18.89
N GLY A 45 -3.22 16.19 19.01
CA GLY A 45 -2.89 15.55 20.30
C GLY A 45 -3.89 14.46 20.73
N GLY A 46 -4.89 14.15 19.90
CA GLY A 46 -5.85 13.09 20.17
C GLY A 46 -5.23 11.68 20.07
N LYS A 47 -6.06 10.66 20.32
CA LYS A 47 -5.62 9.27 20.39
C LYS A 47 -6.48 8.37 19.52
N VAL A 48 -5.84 7.30 19.00
CA VAL A 48 -6.51 6.13 18.42
C VAL A 48 -6.04 4.92 19.18
N LYS A 49 -6.94 4.23 19.86
CA LYS A 49 -6.65 2.99 20.59
C LYS A 49 -7.15 1.79 19.80
N ILE A 50 -6.27 0.80 19.62
CA ILE A 50 -6.54 -0.41 18.87
C ILE A 50 -6.38 -1.61 19.80
N ARG A 51 -7.40 -2.47 19.85
CA ARG A 51 -7.39 -3.74 20.58
C ARG A 51 -7.84 -4.85 19.65
N LEU A 52 -7.12 -5.97 19.68
CA LEU A 52 -7.45 -7.21 18.97
C LEU A 52 -7.88 -8.28 19.98
N GLU A 53 -8.99 -8.95 19.71
CA GLU A 53 -9.47 -10.07 20.50
C GLU A 53 -9.58 -11.32 19.60
N ASN A 54 -9.09 -12.46 20.10
CA ASN A 54 -9.35 -13.77 19.52
C ASN A 54 -10.63 -14.32 20.15
N LEU A 55 -11.69 -14.52 19.37
CA LEU A 55 -12.98 -15.06 19.83
C LEU A 55 -13.02 -16.59 19.79
N GLY A 56 -11.93 -17.23 19.36
CA GLY A 56 -11.77 -18.67 19.34
C GLY A 56 -11.80 -19.28 17.95
N LEU A 57 -11.49 -20.56 17.91
CA LEU A 57 -11.48 -21.43 16.73
C LEU A 57 -12.67 -22.36 16.73
N LYS A 58 -13.41 -22.41 15.62
CA LYS A 58 -14.49 -23.37 15.41
C LYS A 58 -14.47 -23.86 13.96
N ASP A 59 -14.50 -25.16 13.77
CA ASP A 59 -14.55 -25.82 12.45
C ASP A 59 -13.45 -25.33 11.47
N GLY A 60 -12.23 -25.07 11.98
CA GLY A 60 -11.10 -24.58 11.19
C GLY A 60 -11.14 -23.07 10.90
N ILE A 61 -12.14 -22.35 11.44
CA ILE A 61 -12.32 -20.91 11.27
C ILE A 61 -12.00 -20.22 12.60
N VAL A 62 -10.99 -19.35 12.61
CA VAL A 62 -10.70 -18.44 13.73
C VAL A 62 -11.44 -17.11 13.52
N THR A 63 -12.01 -16.60 14.59
CA THR A 63 -12.71 -15.29 14.53
C THR A 63 -11.95 -14.26 15.33
N TYR A 64 -11.57 -13.16 14.67
CA TYR A 64 -10.91 -12.02 15.30
C TYR A 64 -11.87 -10.84 15.38
N ARG A 65 -11.75 -10.07 16.48
CA ARG A 65 -12.47 -8.82 16.70
C ARG A 65 -11.49 -7.69 16.92
N TRP A 66 -11.56 -6.65 16.08
CA TRP A 66 -10.85 -5.40 16.25
C TRP A 66 -11.77 -4.37 16.89
N ILE A 67 -11.31 -3.74 17.96
CA ILE A 67 -11.96 -2.62 18.62
C ILE A 67 -11.05 -1.42 18.42
N ILE A 68 -11.51 -0.44 17.64
CA ILE A 68 -10.76 0.74 17.23
C ILE A 68 -11.52 1.95 17.75
N SER A 69 -10.94 2.66 18.72
CA SER A 69 -11.56 3.82 19.36
C SER A 69 -10.72 5.06 19.13
N ASP A 70 -11.33 6.16 18.71
CA ASP A 70 -10.70 7.45 18.57
C ASP A 70 -11.27 8.48 19.54
N THR A 71 -10.53 9.57 19.80
CA THR A 71 -10.93 10.73 20.61
C THR A 71 -11.28 11.92 19.73
N GLY A 72 -11.73 11.69 18.51
CA GLY A 72 -12.05 12.71 17.53
C GLY A 72 -13.34 13.46 17.83
N ARG A 73 -13.83 14.19 16.83
CA ARG A 73 -15.05 14.98 16.95
C ARG A 73 -16.33 14.16 17.18
N GLY A 74 -16.27 12.86 16.97
CA GLY A 74 -17.45 11.98 17.00
C GLY A 74 -18.45 12.29 15.89
N MET A 75 -19.64 11.68 16.00
CA MET A 75 -20.71 11.76 15.00
C MET A 75 -22.07 11.90 15.73
N SER A 76 -23.01 12.59 15.09
CA SER A 76 -24.39 12.71 15.56
C SER A 76 -25.14 11.38 15.41
N GLN A 77 -26.14 11.18 16.24
CA GLN A 77 -26.98 9.96 16.17
C GLN A 77 -27.77 9.86 14.85
N GLU A 78 -28.06 11.00 14.22
CA GLU A 78 -28.71 11.03 12.92
C GLU A 78 -27.75 10.57 11.82
N PHE A 79 -26.51 11.05 11.79
CA PHE A 79 -25.51 10.66 10.81
C PHE A 79 -25.10 9.17 10.94
N LEU A 80 -25.07 8.63 12.17
CA LEU A 80 -24.77 7.22 12.41
C LEU A 80 -25.70 6.26 11.69
N LYS A 81 -26.96 6.65 11.45
CA LYS A 81 -27.92 5.82 10.70
C LYS A 81 -27.55 5.67 9.22
N HIS A 82 -26.78 6.63 8.69
CA HIS A 82 -26.44 6.73 7.28
C HIS A 82 -24.94 6.56 7.01
N ILE A 83 -24.10 6.28 8.03
CA ILE A 83 -22.64 6.23 7.92
C ILE A 83 -22.13 5.27 6.84
N PHE A 84 -22.88 4.21 6.55
CA PHE A 84 -22.53 3.21 5.55
C PHE A 84 -23.16 3.46 4.16
N GLU A 85 -23.94 4.51 4.01
CA GLU A 85 -24.49 4.89 2.70
C GLU A 85 -23.40 5.53 1.83
N PRO A 86 -23.40 5.24 0.52
CA PRO A 86 -22.47 5.89 -0.40
C PRO A 86 -22.67 7.42 -0.39
N PHE A 87 -21.55 8.15 -0.43
CA PHE A 87 -21.51 9.62 -0.41
C PHE A 87 -22.02 10.30 0.87
N ALA A 88 -22.30 9.54 1.93
CA ALA A 88 -22.72 10.10 3.21
C ALA A 88 -21.60 10.95 3.82
N GLN A 89 -21.93 12.20 4.18
CA GLN A 89 -21.06 13.16 4.86
C GLN A 89 -21.88 13.95 5.86
N GLU A 90 -21.37 14.09 7.08
CA GLU A 90 -22.10 14.81 8.16
C GLU A 90 -22.10 16.33 7.95
N HIS A 91 -21.05 16.90 7.33
CA HIS A 91 -20.92 18.32 7.03
C HIS A 91 -20.48 18.52 5.60
N THR A 92 -21.29 19.21 4.82
CA THR A 92 -21.03 19.59 3.42
C THR A 92 -20.53 21.01 3.27
N ASP A 93 -20.07 21.67 4.35
CA ASP A 93 -19.62 23.04 4.30
C ASP A 93 -18.41 23.19 3.35
N ALA A 94 -18.55 24.09 2.37
CA ALA A 94 -17.54 24.43 1.36
C ALA A 94 -16.20 24.93 1.94
N ARG A 95 -16.10 25.06 3.25
CA ARG A 95 -14.90 25.45 4.01
C ARG A 95 -14.23 24.29 4.77
N SER A 96 -14.75 23.06 4.67
CA SER A 96 -14.10 21.94 5.35
C SER A 96 -12.79 21.59 4.60
N VAL A 97 -11.68 21.73 5.28
CA VAL A 97 -10.31 21.42 4.81
C VAL A 97 -10.17 19.93 4.41
N TYR A 98 -11.16 19.11 4.68
CA TYR A 98 -11.15 17.66 4.52
C TYR A 98 -12.22 17.17 3.54
N ASN A 99 -12.02 17.43 2.25
CA ASN A 99 -12.89 16.88 1.18
C ASN A 99 -12.68 15.36 1.10
N GLY A 100 -13.58 14.56 1.66
CA GLY A 100 -13.64 13.11 1.44
C GLY A 100 -14.76 12.80 0.43
N THR A 101 -14.64 11.71 -0.31
CA THR A 101 -15.67 11.27 -1.27
C THR A 101 -16.94 10.72 -0.61
N GLY A 102 -16.94 10.48 0.71
CA GLY A 102 -18.04 9.81 1.42
C GLY A 102 -18.17 8.30 1.08
N LEU A 103 -17.22 7.72 0.35
CA LEU A 103 -17.27 6.32 -0.06
C LEU A 103 -16.56 5.37 0.93
N GLY A 104 -15.68 5.88 1.79
CA GLY A 104 -14.81 5.05 2.63
C GLY A 104 -15.55 4.07 3.52
N MET A 105 -16.60 4.52 4.23
CA MET A 105 -17.36 3.65 5.14
C MET A 105 -18.33 2.71 4.40
N ALA A 106 -18.86 3.09 3.25
CA ALA A 106 -19.62 2.21 2.36
C ALA A 106 -18.74 1.05 1.84
N ILE A 107 -17.49 1.34 1.47
CA ILE A 107 -16.49 0.34 1.07
C ILE A 107 -16.19 -0.59 2.25
N VAL A 108 -15.95 -0.05 3.45
CA VAL A 108 -15.71 -0.85 4.67
C VAL A 108 -16.86 -1.83 4.90
N ASN A 109 -18.10 -1.36 4.88
CA ASN A 109 -19.28 -2.20 5.07
C ASN A 109 -19.37 -3.33 4.03
N THR A 110 -19.17 -2.99 2.76
CA THR A 110 -19.16 -3.95 1.66
C THR A 110 -18.07 -5.02 1.83
N LEU A 111 -16.85 -4.62 2.20
CA LEU A 111 -15.74 -5.53 2.40
C LEU A 111 -15.94 -6.45 3.60
N VAL A 112 -16.44 -5.91 4.73
CA VAL A 112 -16.76 -6.70 5.92
C VAL A 112 -17.80 -7.79 5.60
N HIS A 113 -18.88 -7.42 4.91
CA HIS A 113 -19.91 -8.40 4.50
C HIS A 113 -19.38 -9.42 3.50
N LYS A 114 -18.55 -9.00 2.53
CA LYS A 114 -17.90 -9.92 1.58
C LYS A 114 -16.97 -10.92 2.26
N MET A 115 -16.42 -10.54 3.41
CA MET A 115 -15.58 -11.40 4.25
C MET A 115 -16.38 -12.17 5.31
N ASN A 116 -17.71 -12.21 5.22
CA ASN A 116 -18.62 -12.86 6.17
C ASN A 116 -18.47 -12.33 7.61
N GLY A 117 -18.07 -11.09 7.77
CA GLY A 117 -17.89 -10.42 9.04
C GLY A 117 -19.03 -9.50 9.43
N THR A 118 -18.84 -8.80 10.55
CA THR A 118 -19.75 -7.76 11.04
C THR A 118 -19.00 -6.51 11.42
N ILE A 119 -19.65 -5.35 11.26
CA ILE A 119 -19.14 -4.07 11.74
C ILE A 119 -20.23 -3.36 12.55
N GLU A 120 -19.82 -2.87 13.71
CA GLU A 120 -20.66 -2.05 14.59
C GLU A 120 -19.93 -0.71 14.83
N VAL A 121 -20.69 0.37 14.88
CA VAL A 121 -20.14 1.71 15.13
C VAL A 121 -20.94 2.37 16.23
N SER A 122 -20.25 2.89 17.23
CA SER A 122 -20.78 3.75 18.25
C SER A 122 -20.03 5.07 18.29
N SER A 123 -20.73 6.18 18.42
CA SER A 123 -20.13 7.50 18.48
C SER A 123 -20.96 8.46 19.28
N THR A 124 -20.30 9.44 19.86
CA THR A 124 -20.92 10.57 20.53
C THR A 124 -20.22 11.83 20.08
N GLU A 125 -20.96 12.81 19.63
CA GLU A 125 -20.43 14.09 19.19
C GLU A 125 -19.58 14.74 20.31
N GLY A 126 -18.38 15.19 19.96
CA GLY A 126 -17.39 15.73 20.88
C GLY A 126 -16.62 14.72 21.74
N LYS A 127 -16.91 13.40 21.63
CA LYS A 127 -16.25 12.37 22.46
C LYS A 127 -15.47 11.33 21.65
N GLY A 128 -15.64 11.29 20.32
CA GLY A 128 -15.00 10.33 19.44
C GLY A 128 -15.91 9.18 19.04
N SER A 129 -15.30 8.19 18.36
CA SER A 129 -16.01 7.05 17.80
C SER A 129 -15.32 5.74 18.17
N THR A 130 -16.10 4.63 18.15
CA THR A 130 -15.58 3.28 18.32
C THR A 130 -16.16 2.39 17.22
N PHE A 131 -15.26 1.74 16.50
CA PHE A 131 -15.55 0.77 15.46
C PHE A 131 -15.23 -0.63 15.99
N ILE A 132 -16.18 -1.56 15.91
CA ILE A 132 -15.99 -2.96 16.29
C ILE A 132 -16.16 -3.79 15.02
N ILE A 133 -15.07 -4.42 14.57
CA ILE A 133 -15.02 -5.22 13.34
C ILE A 133 -14.73 -6.65 13.73
N THR A 134 -15.60 -7.57 13.36
CA THR A 134 -15.43 -8.99 13.61
C THR A 134 -15.33 -9.73 12.29
N LEU A 135 -14.23 -10.47 12.09
CA LEU A 135 -13.95 -11.18 10.84
C LEU A 135 -13.58 -12.63 11.13
N PRO A 136 -14.24 -13.59 10.46
CA PRO A 136 -13.84 -14.99 10.45
C PRO A 136 -12.77 -15.23 9.37
N PHE A 137 -11.80 -16.09 9.68
CA PHE A 137 -10.76 -16.51 8.75
C PHE A 137 -10.54 -18.00 8.83
N GLU A 138 -10.39 -18.65 7.70
CA GLU A 138 -9.92 -20.03 7.66
C GLU A 138 -8.45 -20.07 8.11
N VAL A 139 -8.14 -20.96 9.07
CA VAL A 139 -6.78 -21.10 9.58
C VAL A 139 -5.92 -21.78 8.53
N ALA A 140 -4.83 -21.13 8.14
CA ALA A 140 -3.80 -21.73 7.32
C ALA A 140 -2.84 -22.52 8.22
N GLN A 141 -2.52 -23.74 7.82
CA GLN A 141 -1.42 -24.45 8.47
C GLN A 141 -0.13 -23.67 8.24
N GLU A 142 0.66 -23.51 9.30
CA GLU A 142 2.03 -23.06 9.13
C GLU A 142 2.65 -23.93 8.05
N LYS A 143 3.09 -23.35 6.94
CA LYS A 143 3.97 -24.08 6.03
C LYS A 143 5.17 -24.46 6.88
N LYS A 144 5.20 -25.71 7.41
CA LYS A 144 6.45 -26.26 7.93
C LYS A 144 7.47 -25.92 6.87
N LYS A 145 8.55 -25.23 7.25
CA LYS A 145 9.72 -25.09 6.40
C LYS A 145 9.90 -26.46 5.78
N VAL A 146 9.54 -26.59 4.50
CA VAL A 146 9.82 -27.79 3.73
C VAL A 146 11.31 -27.91 3.86
N GLU A 147 11.76 -28.98 4.55
CA GLU A 147 13.17 -29.32 4.57
C GLU A 147 13.65 -29.19 3.15
N SER A 148 14.51 -28.24 2.93
CA SER A 148 15.30 -27.95 1.74
C SER A 148 14.94 -28.83 0.52
N LEU A 149 13.94 -28.40 -0.26
CA LEU A 149 14.09 -28.47 -1.70
C LEU A 149 15.35 -27.66 -2.03
N PRO A 150 16.18 -28.08 -2.99
CA PRO A 150 17.42 -27.40 -3.31
C PRO A 150 17.12 -25.92 -3.44
N GLU A 151 17.91 -25.08 -2.78
CA GLU A 151 17.75 -23.65 -2.63
C GLU A 151 17.11 -23.05 -3.89
N GLU A 152 15.79 -22.82 -3.89
CA GLU A 152 15.24 -21.80 -4.76
C GLU A 152 15.96 -20.54 -4.29
N GLU A 153 16.88 -20.07 -5.11
CA GLU A 153 17.63 -18.84 -4.90
C GLU A 153 16.65 -17.81 -4.41
N THR A 154 16.78 -17.43 -3.13
CA THR A 154 15.92 -16.41 -2.54
C THR A 154 16.12 -15.18 -3.38
N LEU A 155 15.06 -14.79 -4.11
CA LEU A 155 15.09 -13.61 -4.96
C LEU A 155 15.41 -12.42 -4.06
N SER A 156 16.63 -11.91 -4.13
CA SER A 156 17.12 -10.82 -3.31
C SER A 156 17.48 -9.64 -4.23
N ILE A 157 17.18 -8.45 -3.78
CA ILE A 157 17.60 -7.19 -4.41
C ILE A 157 18.75 -6.55 -3.65
N SER A 158 19.32 -7.25 -2.67
CA SER A 158 20.42 -6.75 -1.85
C SER A 158 21.65 -6.45 -2.71
N GLY A 159 22.20 -5.25 -2.54
CA GLY A 159 23.35 -4.75 -3.30
C GLY A 159 23.03 -4.20 -4.69
N LEU A 160 21.79 -4.32 -5.18
CA LEU A 160 21.40 -3.71 -6.45
C LEU A 160 21.30 -2.19 -6.34
N SER A 161 21.75 -1.49 -7.39
CA SER A 161 21.63 -0.04 -7.54
C SER A 161 20.42 0.31 -8.41
N LEU A 162 19.40 0.91 -7.81
CA LEU A 162 18.14 1.20 -8.46
C LEU A 162 17.94 2.71 -8.65
N LEU A 163 17.50 3.12 -9.85
CA LEU A 163 17.03 4.47 -10.11
C LEU A 163 15.51 4.50 -9.93
N LEU A 164 15.02 5.27 -8.96
CA LEU A 164 13.59 5.40 -8.63
C LEU A 164 13.09 6.78 -9.06
N ALA A 165 12.18 6.83 -10.03
CA ALA A 165 11.51 8.05 -10.50
C ALA A 165 10.07 8.08 -9.99
N GLU A 166 9.76 9.01 -9.08
CA GLU A 166 8.46 9.18 -8.42
C GLU A 166 8.29 10.65 -8.02
N ASP A 167 7.22 11.30 -8.46
CA ASP A 167 6.97 12.72 -8.20
C ASP A 167 6.28 12.99 -6.86
N ASN A 168 5.57 12.01 -6.32
CA ASN A 168 4.92 12.11 -5.02
C ASN A 168 5.91 11.80 -3.90
N GLU A 169 6.25 12.82 -3.09
CA GLU A 169 7.26 12.71 -2.01
C GLU A 169 6.95 11.59 -1.01
N LEU A 170 5.69 11.38 -0.66
CA LEU A 170 5.30 10.33 0.28
C LEU A 170 5.48 8.92 -0.33
N ASN A 171 5.08 8.73 -1.59
CA ASN A 171 5.27 7.47 -2.30
C ASN A 171 6.76 7.16 -2.47
N ALA A 172 7.54 8.17 -2.83
CA ALA A 172 8.99 8.09 -2.99
C ALA A 172 9.67 7.66 -1.68
N GLU A 173 9.35 8.32 -0.57
CA GLU A 173 9.90 8.00 0.75
C GLU A 173 9.54 6.56 1.18
N ILE A 174 8.28 6.14 1.00
CA ILE A 174 7.84 4.78 1.32
C ILE A 174 8.59 3.75 0.48
N ALA A 175 8.67 3.94 -0.84
CA ALA A 175 9.36 3.02 -1.73
C ALA A 175 10.86 2.96 -1.42
N GLU A 176 11.49 4.11 -1.18
CA GLU A 176 12.91 4.21 -0.85
C GLU A 176 13.24 3.45 0.45
N VAL A 177 12.47 3.67 1.52
CA VAL A 177 12.67 2.99 2.81
C VAL A 177 12.53 1.48 2.63
N LEU A 178 11.46 1.03 2.00
CA LEU A 178 11.18 -0.40 1.85
C LEU A 178 12.23 -1.12 0.98
N LEU A 179 12.70 -0.49 -0.10
CA LEU A 179 13.75 -1.06 -0.96
C LEU A 179 15.12 -1.06 -0.28
N LYS A 180 15.43 -0.02 0.53
CA LYS A 180 16.66 0.03 1.33
C LYS A 180 16.67 -1.01 2.45
N ASP A 181 15.53 -1.29 3.08
CA ASP A 181 15.41 -2.35 4.09
C ASP A 181 15.72 -3.74 3.51
N GLU A 182 15.46 -3.94 2.20
CA GLU A 182 15.83 -5.14 1.45
C GLU A 182 17.28 -5.10 0.90
N GLY A 183 18.05 -4.09 1.28
CA GLY A 183 19.47 -3.97 0.99
C GLY A 183 19.82 -3.33 -0.36
N ALA A 184 18.88 -2.73 -1.09
CA ALA A 184 19.15 -2.04 -2.34
C ALA A 184 19.68 -0.61 -2.12
N HIS A 185 20.47 -0.12 -3.07
CA HIS A 185 20.94 1.27 -3.15
C HIS A 185 20.00 2.07 -4.05
N ILE A 186 19.40 3.13 -3.52
CA ILE A 186 18.38 3.90 -4.25
C ILE A 186 18.91 5.29 -4.62
N THR A 187 18.80 5.61 -5.92
CA THR A 187 18.92 6.99 -6.42
C THR A 187 17.52 7.48 -6.75
N LEU A 188 17.02 8.46 -5.99
CA LEU A 188 15.68 9.01 -6.15
C LEU A 188 15.72 10.24 -7.05
N VAL A 189 14.75 10.33 -7.99
CA VAL A 189 14.49 11.49 -8.85
C VAL A 189 12.99 11.78 -8.92
N LYS A 190 12.61 13.04 -9.25
CA LYS A 190 11.22 13.51 -9.11
C LYS A 190 10.41 13.56 -10.42
N ASP A 191 11.05 13.31 -11.55
CA ASP A 191 10.37 13.31 -12.86
C ASP A 191 11.19 12.54 -13.91
N GLY A 192 10.57 12.31 -15.07
CA GLY A 192 11.20 11.59 -16.18
C GLY A 192 12.41 12.30 -16.78
N GLN A 193 12.47 13.64 -16.75
CA GLN A 193 13.63 14.36 -17.24
C GLN A 193 14.83 14.12 -16.33
N GLN A 194 14.64 14.20 -15.01
CA GLN A 194 15.70 13.90 -14.04
C GLN A 194 16.15 12.44 -14.12
N ALA A 195 15.21 11.50 -14.40
CA ALA A 195 15.56 10.10 -14.61
C ALA A 195 16.48 9.92 -15.84
N VAL A 196 16.15 10.58 -16.94
CA VAL A 196 16.99 10.60 -18.15
C VAL A 196 18.37 11.22 -17.86
N ASP A 197 18.40 12.36 -17.17
CA ASP A 197 19.63 13.09 -16.87
C ASP A 197 20.54 12.29 -15.91
N ALA A 198 19.97 11.66 -14.88
CA ALA A 198 20.68 10.78 -13.96
C ALA A 198 21.27 9.56 -14.69
N PHE A 199 20.48 8.95 -15.59
CA PHE A 199 20.96 7.83 -16.38
C PHE A 199 22.09 8.23 -17.33
N VAL A 200 21.98 9.36 -18.02
CA VAL A 200 23.02 9.88 -18.93
C VAL A 200 24.28 10.26 -18.18
N GLY A 201 24.13 10.89 -17.02
CA GLY A 201 25.27 11.38 -16.21
C GLY A 201 26.02 10.27 -15.47
N SER A 202 25.51 9.04 -15.44
CA SER A 202 26.14 7.90 -14.78
C SER A 202 27.01 7.10 -15.73
N GLU A 203 28.00 6.36 -15.20
CA GLU A 203 28.75 5.38 -15.98
C GLU A 203 27.83 4.22 -16.42
N PRO A 204 28.06 3.61 -17.61
CA PRO A 204 27.32 2.42 -18.00
C PRO A 204 27.40 1.30 -16.95
N GLY A 205 26.25 0.71 -16.59
CA GLY A 205 26.15 -0.33 -15.56
C GLY A 205 26.08 0.19 -14.13
N THR A 206 25.99 1.51 -13.89
CA THR A 206 25.78 2.08 -12.55
C THR A 206 24.45 1.66 -11.97
N PHE A 207 23.40 1.57 -12.79
CA PHE A 207 22.08 1.12 -12.36
C PHE A 207 21.79 -0.29 -12.85
N ASP A 208 21.21 -1.11 -11.98
CA ASP A 208 20.78 -2.46 -12.29
C ASP A 208 19.36 -2.49 -12.85
N ALA A 209 18.49 -1.60 -12.37
CA ALA A 209 17.15 -1.39 -12.90
C ALA A 209 16.65 0.04 -12.65
N ILE A 210 15.59 0.40 -13.38
CA ILE A 210 14.88 1.69 -13.22
C ILE A 210 13.44 1.38 -12.84
N LEU A 211 12.98 1.92 -11.70
CA LEU A 211 11.57 1.96 -11.31
C LEU A 211 11.03 3.33 -11.76
N MET A 212 10.05 3.31 -12.67
CA MET A 212 9.59 4.49 -13.38
C MET A 212 8.10 4.70 -13.18
N ASP A 213 7.71 5.77 -12.46
CA ASP A 213 6.31 6.19 -12.48
C ASP A 213 5.93 6.65 -13.88
N ILE A 214 4.71 6.31 -14.29
CA ILE A 214 4.19 6.72 -15.60
C ILE A 214 3.74 8.17 -15.57
N MET A 215 3.07 8.58 -14.50
CA MET A 215 2.42 9.88 -14.39
C MET A 215 3.27 10.84 -13.59
N MET A 216 4.17 11.58 -14.26
CA MET A 216 5.03 12.56 -13.63
C MET A 216 4.98 13.90 -14.37
N PRO A 217 5.24 15.04 -13.68
CA PRO A 217 5.35 16.35 -14.29
C PRO A 217 6.60 16.45 -15.21
N ASN A 218 6.66 17.50 -16.00
CA ASN A 218 7.76 17.82 -16.94
C ASN A 218 7.96 16.77 -18.03
N MET A 219 8.22 15.52 -17.67
CA MET A 219 8.33 14.39 -18.58
C MET A 219 7.73 13.14 -17.93
N ASP A 220 6.75 12.54 -18.60
CA ASP A 220 6.16 11.28 -18.18
C ASP A 220 7.11 10.09 -18.37
N GLY A 221 6.82 8.97 -17.64
CA GLY A 221 7.69 7.79 -17.65
C GLY A 221 7.77 7.08 -19.00
N ILE A 222 6.73 7.14 -19.82
CA ILE A 222 6.71 6.56 -21.18
C ILE A 222 7.69 7.31 -22.08
N THR A 223 7.64 8.64 -22.03
CA THR A 223 8.54 9.51 -22.81
C THR A 223 9.98 9.34 -22.33
N ALA A 224 10.23 9.29 -21.02
CA ALA A 224 11.54 9.04 -20.44
C ALA A 224 12.11 7.68 -20.90
N THR A 225 11.30 6.62 -20.84
CA THR A 225 11.70 5.28 -21.31
C THR A 225 12.11 5.28 -22.78
N LYS A 226 11.30 5.88 -23.67
CA LYS A 226 11.63 5.97 -25.09
C LYS A 226 12.93 6.71 -25.32
N ARG A 227 13.19 7.80 -24.59
CA ARG A 227 14.47 8.53 -24.67
C ARG A 227 15.63 7.66 -24.23
N ILE A 228 15.54 6.96 -23.09
CA ILE A 228 16.57 6.05 -22.62
C ILE A 228 16.86 4.99 -23.68
N ARG A 229 15.85 4.30 -24.22
CA ARG A 229 15.96 3.21 -25.20
C ARG A 229 16.61 3.65 -26.54
N THR A 230 16.50 4.92 -26.90
CA THR A 230 17.07 5.46 -28.13
C THR A 230 18.50 5.98 -27.98
N MET A 231 19.07 5.96 -26.77
CA MET A 231 20.43 6.45 -26.53
C MET A 231 21.49 5.52 -27.15
N ASN A 232 22.55 6.12 -27.64
CA ASN A 232 23.75 5.39 -28.09
C ASN A 232 24.64 5.06 -26.89
N ARG A 233 24.14 4.22 -25.99
CA ARG A 233 24.79 3.79 -24.75
C ARG A 233 24.60 2.26 -24.61
N GLN A 234 25.64 1.59 -24.16
CA GLN A 234 25.70 0.12 -24.16
C GLN A 234 24.55 -0.52 -23.37
N ASP A 235 24.22 0.01 -22.18
CA ASP A 235 23.21 -0.50 -21.28
C ASP A 235 21.78 0.06 -21.52
N ALA A 236 21.64 1.09 -22.36
CA ALA A 236 20.36 1.75 -22.58
C ALA A 236 19.28 0.84 -23.18
N LYS A 237 19.66 -0.20 -23.92
CA LYS A 237 18.74 -1.15 -24.55
C LYS A 237 18.31 -2.26 -23.58
N ASP A 238 19.22 -2.63 -22.67
CA ASP A 238 19.09 -3.85 -21.87
C ASP A 238 18.74 -3.59 -20.38
N ILE A 239 18.96 -2.36 -19.89
CA ILE A 239 18.58 -2.03 -18.50
C ILE A 239 17.10 -2.29 -18.25
N PRO A 240 16.73 -3.09 -17.24
CA PRO A 240 15.34 -3.29 -16.87
C PRO A 240 14.68 -1.96 -16.50
N ILE A 241 13.55 -1.63 -17.14
CA ILE A 241 12.70 -0.50 -16.78
C ILE A 241 11.35 -1.05 -16.38
N ILE A 242 10.98 -0.87 -15.13
CA ILE A 242 9.75 -1.39 -14.52
C ILE A 242 8.80 -0.22 -14.29
N ALA A 243 7.65 -0.24 -14.97
CA ALA A 243 6.63 0.78 -14.81
C ALA A 243 5.95 0.70 -13.45
N MET A 244 5.70 1.84 -12.83
CA MET A 244 4.86 1.98 -11.64
C MET A 244 3.58 2.70 -12.05
N THR A 245 2.40 2.03 -11.96
CA THR A 245 1.14 2.55 -12.51
C THR A 245 0.07 2.71 -11.44
N ALA A 246 -0.73 3.79 -11.52
CA ALA A 246 -1.91 3.96 -10.68
C ALA A 246 -3.06 3.02 -11.10
N ASN A 247 -3.08 2.55 -12.34
CA ASN A 247 -4.11 1.71 -12.91
C ASN A 247 -3.55 0.39 -13.42
N ALA A 248 -4.25 -0.71 -13.11
CA ALA A 248 -3.92 -2.05 -13.61
C ALA A 248 -4.67 -2.41 -14.92
N PHE A 249 -5.08 -1.41 -15.73
CA PHE A 249 -5.78 -1.68 -16.98
C PHE A 249 -4.82 -2.22 -18.05
N GLU A 250 -5.29 -3.21 -18.80
CA GLU A 250 -4.51 -3.86 -19.88
C GLU A 250 -3.98 -2.87 -20.93
N GLU A 251 -4.69 -1.76 -21.15
CA GLU A 251 -4.29 -0.74 -22.11
C GLU A 251 -3.06 0.05 -21.66
N ASP A 252 -2.95 0.38 -20.37
CA ASP A 252 -1.78 1.07 -19.81
C ASP A 252 -0.56 0.13 -19.79
N ALA A 253 -0.75 -1.14 -19.43
CA ALA A 253 0.29 -2.15 -19.49
C ALA A 253 0.85 -2.31 -20.92
N ARG A 254 -0.03 -2.37 -21.92
CA ARG A 254 0.37 -2.46 -23.34
C ARG A 254 1.21 -1.25 -23.77
N ARG A 255 0.78 -0.03 -23.43
CA ARG A 255 1.53 1.21 -23.74
C ARG A 255 2.93 1.23 -23.12
N CYS A 256 3.08 0.71 -21.89
CA CYS A 256 4.38 0.58 -21.24
C CYS A 256 5.30 -0.38 -22.01
N MET A 257 4.79 -1.55 -22.36
CA MET A 257 5.58 -2.54 -23.12
C MET A 257 5.96 -2.02 -24.52
N GLU A 258 5.05 -1.35 -25.23
CA GLU A 258 5.32 -0.71 -26.52
C GLU A 258 6.37 0.42 -26.43
N ALA A 259 6.49 1.07 -25.27
CA ALA A 259 7.53 2.06 -25.01
C ALA A 259 8.91 1.45 -24.72
N GLY A 260 8.99 0.12 -24.50
CA GLY A 260 10.22 -0.60 -24.18
C GLY A 260 10.46 -0.83 -22.68
N MET A 261 9.41 -0.74 -21.86
CA MET A 261 9.48 -1.17 -20.46
C MET A 261 9.42 -2.71 -20.38
N ASN A 262 9.99 -3.30 -19.32
CA ASN A 262 10.13 -4.75 -19.17
C ASN A 262 9.00 -5.36 -18.33
N ALA A 263 8.44 -4.60 -17.41
CA ALA A 263 7.32 -5.03 -16.57
C ALA A 263 6.50 -3.82 -16.10
N HIS A 264 5.34 -4.09 -15.48
CA HIS A 264 4.53 -3.08 -14.83
C HIS A 264 4.08 -3.55 -13.45
N LEU A 265 4.04 -2.63 -12.49
CA LEU A 265 3.64 -2.84 -11.11
C LEU A 265 2.52 -1.86 -10.77
N PRO A 266 1.34 -2.35 -10.37
CA PRO A 266 0.26 -1.46 -9.95
C PRO A 266 0.55 -0.86 -8.57
N LYS A 267 0.27 0.43 -8.41
CA LYS A 267 0.20 1.09 -7.10
C LYS A 267 -1.17 0.79 -6.44
N PRO A 268 -1.26 0.55 -5.12
CA PRO A 268 -0.18 0.55 -4.13
C PRO A 268 0.69 -0.72 -4.21
N PHE A 269 1.98 -0.55 -4.00
CA PHE A 269 2.97 -1.62 -4.17
C PHE A 269 2.77 -2.76 -3.17
N GLN A 270 2.75 -3.98 -3.70
CA GLN A 270 3.01 -5.17 -2.90
C GLN A 270 4.52 -5.43 -2.94
N MET A 271 5.23 -5.14 -1.85
CA MET A 271 6.70 -5.15 -1.84
C MET A 271 7.29 -6.49 -2.30
N ASN A 272 6.72 -7.63 -1.88
CA ASN A 272 7.17 -8.93 -2.35
C ASN A 272 7.15 -9.03 -3.89
N LYS A 273 6.09 -8.52 -4.54
CA LYS A 273 5.99 -8.53 -5.99
C LYS A 273 6.99 -7.57 -6.66
N VAL A 274 7.30 -6.45 -6.01
CA VAL A 274 8.34 -5.51 -6.49
C VAL A 274 9.70 -6.20 -6.45
N ILE A 275 10.06 -6.83 -5.33
CA ILE A 275 11.32 -7.56 -5.14
C ILE A 275 11.43 -8.71 -6.14
N GLU A 276 10.38 -9.54 -6.27
CA GLU A 276 10.32 -10.63 -7.24
C GLU A 276 10.55 -10.13 -8.66
N THR A 277 9.86 -9.06 -9.06
CA THR A 277 9.99 -8.51 -10.42
C THR A 277 11.38 -7.94 -10.66
N ILE A 278 11.94 -7.14 -9.74
CA ILE A 278 13.30 -6.60 -9.89
C ILE A 278 14.32 -7.74 -9.99
N ALA A 279 14.25 -8.67 -9.06
CA ALA A 279 15.19 -9.79 -9.01
C ALA A 279 15.11 -10.69 -10.25
N GLU A 280 13.90 -10.92 -10.80
CA GLU A 280 13.70 -11.68 -12.04
C GLU A 280 14.45 -11.06 -13.22
N PHE A 281 14.37 -9.74 -13.39
CA PHE A 281 15.03 -9.02 -14.49
C PHE A 281 16.52 -8.75 -14.22
N CYS A 282 16.98 -8.79 -12.97
CA CYS A 282 18.40 -8.59 -12.62
C CYS A 282 19.20 -9.88 -12.44
N LYS A 283 18.57 -11.08 -12.42
CA LYS A 283 19.22 -12.39 -12.21
C LYS A 283 20.27 -12.79 -13.25
N ASN A 284 20.33 -12.13 -14.39
CA ASN A 284 21.21 -12.50 -15.52
C ASN A 284 22.37 -11.51 -15.72
N LYS A 285 22.73 -10.75 -14.69
CA LYS A 285 23.91 -9.86 -14.73
C LYS A 285 25.07 -10.38 -13.90
#